data_82ca960f5e60af63322eea71beeace98
#
_entry.id   82ca960f5e60af63322eea71beeace98
#
_cell.length_a   1.000
_cell.length_b   1.000
_cell.length_c   1.000
_cell.angle_alpha   90.00
_cell.angle_beta   90.00
_cell.angle_gamma   90.00
#
_symmetry.space_group_name_H-M   'P 1'
#
loop_
_entity.id
_entity.type
_entity.pdbx_description
1 polymer ?
#
loop_
_entity_poly.entity_id
_entity_poly.type
_entity_poly.pdbx_seq_one_letter_code
_entity_poly.pdbx_strand_id
1 'polypeptide(L)'
;MKILKFKIAGTILLIATCLTSGCAGYIDLPAGTVKQVSSPIVEKKELSVPALDVEAPPSEEYIIGVNDVLTVNSNSPMLFNFTGGAAGLAGAGTNGSGQGQGSRVDGGGYIQLPRAGLIHVAGLTLAQARAKIQESLRKYVKDPWVVVEVSAFRSKPLYLLGQFKTPGTFYMERPLKLIQGIAMGSGFDSAANLRGARLSRNKKIMPVDVYDLLLNGNQKQNVWLLPGDTIFIPDNSNQKVFVFGAVKKPGPVPMLQGGLNLAQAIGSAELRDTGYDFKHVRIIRSLTTTRGELIVVDFDRILRGEALPLPLMEGDIVYVPRSNMGAWNDAINEMLPSLQAISAVLQPFVQLEFLRRD
;
A
#
# COMPACT_ATOMS: atom_id res chain seq x y z
N MET A 1 41.50 -60.74 28.08
CA MET A 1 41.41 -59.30 28.41
C MET A 1 41.94 -58.33 27.32
N LYS A 2 42.95 -58.68 26.53
CA LYS A 2 43.48 -57.83 25.45
C LYS A 2 42.56 -57.72 24.21
N ILE A 3 41.83 -58.75 23.83
CA ILE A 3 40.94 -58.79 22.64
C ILE A 3 39.67 -57.93 22.84
N LEU A 4 39.17 -57.86 24.08
CA LEU A 4 37.97 -57.06 24.42
C LEU A 4 38.27 -55.55 24.36
N LYS A 5 39.47 -55.13 24.78
CA LYS A 5 39.90 -53.72 24.71
C LYS A 5 40.06 -53.24 23.29
N PHE A 6 40.48 -54.09 22.36
CA PHE A 6 40.66 -53.78 20.94
C PHE A 6 39.32 -53.60 20.21
N LYS A 7 38.31 -54.41 20.56
CA LYS A 7 36.94 -54.27 20.01
C LYS A 7 36.25 -53.01 20.48
N ILE A 8 36.40 -52.63 21.76
CA ILE A 8 35.82 -51.40 22.30
C ILE A 8 36.48 -50.16 21.71
N ALA A 9 37.81 -50.16 21.51
CA ALA A 9 38.50 -49.04 20.85
C ALA A 9 38.09 -48.87 19.40
N GLY A 10 37.89 -49.97 18.65
CA GLY A 10 37.41 -49.96 17.28
C GLY A 10 35.97 -49.42 17.15
N THR A 11 35.10 -49.79 18.06
CA THR A 11 33.69 -49.30 18.08
C THR A 11 33.61 -47.82 18.45
N ILE A 12 34.43 -47.33 19.36
CA ILE A 12 34.49 -45.90 19.73
C ILE A 12 35.06 -45.08 18.55
N LEU A 13 36.05 -45.61 17.84
CA LEU A 13 36.62 -44.93 16.66
C LEU A 13 35.61 -44.88 15.51
N LEU A 14 34.77 -45.91 15.32
CA LEU A 14 33.74 -45.95 14.27
C LEU A 14 32.59 -44.99 14.60
N ILE A 15 32.20 -44.83 15.90
CA ILE A 15 31.21 -43.86 16.32
C ILE A 15 31.72 -42.43 16.20
N ALA A 16 33.01 -42.19 16.47
CA ALA A 16 33.65 -40.89 16.31
C ALA A 16 33.71 -40.42 14.83
N THR A 17 33.94 -41.37 13.88
CA THR A 17 33.94 -41.03 12.43
C THR A 17 32.55 -40.81 11.85
N CYS A 18 31.48 -41.41 12.42
CA CYS A 18 30.11 -41.12 12.00
C CYS A 18 29.60 -39.75 12.48
N LEU A 19 30.17 -39.20 13.57
CA LEU A 19 29.79 -37.88 14.08
C LEU A 19 30.39 -36.71 13.27
N THR A 20 31.39 -36.95 12.42
CA THR A 20 32.03 -35.89 11.63
C THR A 20 31.49 -35.76 10.20
N SER A 21 30.63 -36.68 9.72
CA SER A 21 30.10 -36.65 8.34
C SER A 21 28.70 -36.06 8.21
N GLY A 22 28.16 -35.41 9.22
CA GLY A 22 26.81 -34.81 9.24
C GLY A 22 26.74 -33.33 8.92
N CYS A 23 27.63 -32.77 8.08
CA CYS A 23 27.46 -31.39 7.59
C CYS A 23 26.82 -31.43 6.21
N ALA A 24 25.51 -31.34 6.13
CA ALA A 24 24.84 -30.94 4.91
C ALA A 24 25.42 -29.60 4.46
N GLY A 25 25.96 -29.58 3.22
CA GLY A 25 26.67 -28.46 2.66
C GLY A 25 25.83 -27.18 2.63
N TYR A 26 25.92 -26.41 3.67
CA TYR A 26 25.45 -25.03 3.71
C TYR A 26 26.41 -24.23 2.84
N ILE A 27 25.93 -23.70 1.70
CA ILE A 27 26.76 -22.86 0.83
C ILE A 27 27.11 -21.61 1.63
N ASP A 28 28.33 -21.52 2.10
CA ASP A 28 28.88 -20.40 2.86
C ASP A 28 29.20 -19.29 1.85
N LEU A 29 28.24 -18.41 1.63
CA LEU A 29 28.41 -17.26 0.76
C LEU A 29 28.97 -16.09 1.57
N PRO A 30 30.09 -15.48 1.13
CA PRO A 30 30.70 -14.37 1.85
C PRO A 30 29.78 -13.15 1.91
N ALA A 31 29.92 -12.34 2.96
CA ALA A 31 29.23 -11.09 3.12
C ALA A 31 29.48 -10.16 1.92
N GLY A 32 28.45 -9.47 1.45
CA GLY A 32 28.48 -8.66 0.22
C GLY A 32 28.11 -9.43 -1.05
N THR A 33 27.84 -10.74 -0.97
CA THR A 33 27.36 -11.50 -2.13
C THR A 33 25.93 -11.12 -2.47
N VAL A 34 25.70 -10.71 -3.73
CA VAL A 34 24.36 -10.58 -4.32
C VAL A 34 24.25 -11.61 -5.42
N LYS A 35 23.41 -12.63 -5.22
CA LYS A 35 23.17 -13.69 -6.21
C LYS A 35 21.74 -13.59 -6.72
N GLN A 36 21.60 -13.50 -8.05
CA GLN A 36 20.27 -13.60 -8.68
C GLN A 36 19.80 -15.06 -8.62
N VAL A 37 18.58 -15.25 -8.16
CA VAL A 37 17.89 -16.53 -8.07
C VAL A 37 16.74 -16.51 -9.06
N SER A 38 16.76 -17.42 -10.05
CA SER A 38 15.68 -17.59 -11.01
C SER A 38 14.87 -18.85 -10.70
N SER A 39 13.56 -18.75 -10.73
CA SER A 39 12.67 -19.91 -10.71
C SER A 39 12.44 -20.39 -12.13
N PRO A 40 12.50 -21.70 -12.42
CA PRO A 40 12.31 -22.23 -13.77
C PRO A 40 10.87 -22.20 -14.27
N ILE A 41 9.91 -21.65 -13.49
CA ILE A 41 8.48 -21.73 -13.81
C ILE A 41 7.94 -20.33 -14.13
N VAL A 42 7.50 -20.17 -15.39
CA VAL A 42 6.69 -19.07 -15.96
C VAL A 42 7.44 -17.77 -16.29
N GLU A 43 7.81 -17.64 -17.54
CA GLU A 43 8.12 -16.35 -18.19
C GLU A 43 6.86 -15.46 -18.22
N LYS A 44 6.75 -14.52 -17.31
CA LYS A 44 5.78 -13.46 -17.39
C LYS A 44 6.44 -12.26 -18.08
N LYS A 45 6.00 -11.98 -19.31
CA LYS A 45 6.41 -10.85 -20.14
C LYS A 45 6.36 -9.55 -19.31
N GLU A 46 7.48 -8.90 -19.15
CA GLU A 46 7.52 -7.56 -18.55
C GLU A 46 6.64 -6.62 -19.36
N LEU A 47 5.60 -6.10 -18.74
CA LEU A 47 4.84 -4.99 -19.30
C LEU A 47 5.76 -3.75 -19.20
N SER A 48 6.27 -3.31 -20.36
CA SER A 48 6.93 -2.01 -20.47
C SER A 48 5.92 -0.95 -20.00
N VAL A 49 6.24 -0.25 -18.93
CA VAL A 49 5.46 0.90 -18.47
C VAL A 49 5.63 1.99 -19.50
N PRO A 50 4.55 2.45 -20.19
CA PRO A 50 4.65 3.54 -21.15
C PRO A 50 5.16 4.79 -20.43
N ALA A 51 6.02 5.56 -21.11
CA ALA A 51 6.42 6.88 -20.62
C ALA A 51 5.16 7.74 -20.39
N LEU A 52 5.17 8.53 -19.31
CA LEU A 52 4.12 9.53 -19.07
C LEU A 52 4.22 10.58 -20.17
N ASP A 53 3.25 10.60 -21.07
CA ASP A 53 3.08 11.75 -21.96
C ASP A 53 2.70 12.96 -21.11
N VAL A 54 3.46 14.04 -21.25
CA VAL A 54 3.13 15.31 -20.59
C VAL A 54 1.90 15.88 -21.27
N GLU A 55 0.73 15.55 -20.74
CA GLU A 55 -0.54 16.11 -21.22
C GLU A 55 -0.52 17.65 -21.11
N ALA A 56 -0.97 18.31 -22.19
CA ALA A 56 -1.16 19.76 -22.15
C ALA A 56 -2.15 20.14 -21.03
N PRO A 57 -1.96 21.29 -20.37
CA PRO A 57 -2.88 21.72 -19.34
C PRO A 57 -4.30 21.83 -19.91
N PRO A 58 -5.31 21.25 -19.25
CA PRO A 58 -6.70 21.39 -19.68
C PRO A 58 -7.16 22.84 -19.54
N SER A 59 -8.21 23.22 -20.29
CA SER A 59 -8.79 24.57 -20.24
C SER A 59 -9.10 24.99 -18.80
N GLU A 60 -8.70 26.19 -18.41
CA GLU A 60 -9.01 26.74 -17.09
C GLU A 60 -10.50 27.07 -16.91
N GLU A 61 -11.21 27.34 -18.03
CA GLU A 61 -12.64 27.62 -17.97
C GLU A 61 -13.46 26.35 -17.75
N TYR A 62 -14.43 26.46 -16.85
CA TYR A 62 -15.36 25.35 -16.60
C TYR A 62 -16.28 25.17 -17.79
N ILE A 63 -16.32 23.96 -18.32
CA ILE A 63 -17.28 23.54 -19.36
C ILE A 63 -18.41 22.79 -18.68
N ILE A 64 -19.64 23.28 -18.87
CA ILE A 64 -20.86 22.69 -18.33
C ILE A 64 -21.04 21.28 -18.92
N GLY A 65 -21.36 20.34 -18.05
CA GLY A 65 -21.63 18.96 -18.44
C GLY A 65 -22.99 18.44 -18.02
N VAL A 66 -23.31 17.25 -18.47
CA VAL A 66 -24.53 16.54 -18.08
C VAL A 66 -24.51 16.27 -16.57
N ASN A 67 -25.69 16.41 -15.94
CA ASN A 67 -25.94 16.31 -14.49
C ASN A 67 -25.51 17.53 -13.65
N ASP A 68 -24.81 18.52 -14.18
CA ASP A 68 -24.57 19.75 -13.45
C ASP A 68 -25.90 20.44 -13.09
N VAL A 69 -25.89 21.18 -12.01
CA VAL A 69 -27.04 21.97 -11.60
C VAL A 69 -26.71 23.45 -11.74
N LEU A 70 -27.48 24.15 -12.56
CA LEU A 70 -27.26 25.56 -12.83
C LEU A 70 -28.34 26.39 -12.14
N THR A 71 -27.91 27.42 -11.43
CA THR A 71 -28.82 28.48 -10.94
C THR A 71 -28.80 29.61 -11.96
N VAL A 72 -29.98 29.92 -12.47
CA VAL A 72 -30.18 31.02 -13.43
C VAL A 72 -30.99 32.09 -12.78
N ASN A 73 -30.43 33.29 -12.61
CA ASN A 73 -31.11 34.46 -12.06
C ASN A 73 -31.31 35.52 -13.17
N SER A 74 -32.44 36.21 -13.12
CA SER A 74 -32.74 37.27 -14.10
C SER A 74 -33.39 38.46 -13.37
N ASN A 75 -33.33 39.63 -13.98
CA ASN A 75 -33.97 40.86 -13.53
C ASN A 75 -35.51 40.82 -13.65
N SER A 76 -36.08 39.75 -14.18
CA SER A 76 -37.52 39.56 -14.25
C SER A 76 -38.04 38.58 -13.21
N PRO A 77 -38.57 39.02 -12.05
CA PRO A 77 -39.04 38.12 -11.00
C PRO A 77 -40.12 37.15 -11.43
N MET A 78 -40.93 37.50 -12.44
CA MET A 78 -42.00 36.63 -12.99
C MET A 78 -41.50 35.40 -13.73
N LEU A 79 -40.22 35.37 -14.09
CA LEU A 79 -39.65 34.22 -14.81
C LEU A 79 -39.06 33.16 -13.88
N PHE A 80 -38.67 33.56 -12.68
CA PHE A 80 -37.82 32.70 -11.82
C PHE A 80 -38.35 32.55 -10.36
N ASN A 81 -39.43 33.30 -9.98
CA ASN A 81 -40.11 33.09 -8.70
C ASN A 81 -41.01 31.83 -8.77
N PHE A 82 -40.44 30.69 -9.09
CA PHE A 82 -41.08 29.43 -8.82
C PHE A 82 -40.69 28.94 -7.41
N THR A 83 -41.07 29.68 -6.40
CA THR A 83 -41.48 29.08 -5.13
C THR A 83 -42.67 28.21 -5.47
N GLY A 84 -42.43 26.88 -5.65
CA GLY A 84 -43.48 25.91 -5.89
C GLY A 84 -44.65 26.19 -4.94
N GLY A 85 -45.78 26.60 -5.53
CA GLY A 85 -46.99 26.94 -4.78
C GLY A 85 -47.44 25.80 -3.91
N ALA A 86 -47.33 26.00 -2.64
CA ALA A 86 -48.17 25.51 -1.59
C ALA A 86 -48.30 26.68 -0.59
N ALA A 87 -49.03 27.72 -1.01
CA ALA A 87 -49.69 28.55 -0.04
C ALA A 87 -50.72 27.64 0.65
N GLY A 88 -50.42 27.23 1.85
CA GLY A 88 -51.38 26.52 2.68
C GLY A 88 -50.76 25.39 3.45
N LEU A 89 -50.15 25.73 4.56
CA LEU A 89 -50.27 25.14 5.89
C LEU A 89 -49.00 25.49 6.69
N ALA A 90 -49.13 26.52 7.52
CA ALA A 90 -48.18 26.81 8.57
C ALA A 90 -48.10 25.60 9.50
N GLY A 91 -46.93 24.98 9.61
CA GLY A 91 -46.65 23.87 10.49
C GLY A 91 -45.17 23.62 10.60
N ALA A 92 -44.57 24.21 11.62
CA ALA A 92 -43.41 23.76 12.40
C ALA A 92 -42.22 23.08 11.69
N GLY A 93 -41.11 23.80 11.67
CA GLY A 93 -39.79 23.24 12.08
C GLY A 93 -39.14 22.22 11.18
N THR A 94 -38.48 22.67 10.09
CA THR A 94 -37.28 22.01 9.63
C THR A 94 -36.25 23.07 9.23
N ASN A 95 -35.13 23.06 9.94
CA ASN A 95 -33.92 23.81 9.55
C ASN A 95 -33.38 23.18 8.24
N GLY A 96 -34.04 23.46 7.12
CA GLY A 96 -33.57 23.15 5.79
C GLY A 96 -32.75 24.30 5.29
N SER A 97 -31.43 24.17 5.30
CA SER A 97 -30.53 25.03 4.53
C SER A 97 -31.10 25.13 3.10
N GLY A 98 -31.53 26.33 2.71
CA GLY A 98 -32.06 26.62 1.38
C GLY A 98 -31.03 26.37 0.31
N GLN A 99 -30.97 25.14 -0.18
CA GLN A 99 -30.31 24.84 -1.42
C GLN A 99 -31.15 25.45 -2.53
N GLY A 100 -30.62 26.49 -3.18
CA GLY A 100 -31.24 27.12 -4.32
C GLY A 100 -31.60 26.04 -5.35
N GLN A 101 -32.91 25.97 -5.71
CA GLN A 101 -33.42 25.03 -6.70
C GLN A 101 -32.87 25.43 -8.07
N GLY A 102 -31.71 24.86 -8.41
CA GLY A 102 -31.10 25.00 -9.74
C GLY A 102 -31.75 24.07 -10.77
N SER A 103 -31.65 24.44 -12.02
CA SER A 103 -32.04 23.59 -13.15
C SER A 103 -30.96 22.57 -13.46
N ARG A 104 -31.29 21.26 -13.37
CA ARG A 104 -30.32 20.20 -13.69
C ARG A 104 -30.20 20.05 -15.21
N VAL A 105 -28.94 19.94 -15.69
CA VAL A 105 -28.64 19.58 -17.06
C VAL A 105 -29.00 18.10 -17.29
N ASP A 106 -29.93 17.84 -18.19
CA ASP A 106 -30.42 16.51 -18.51
C ASP A 106 -29.42 15.68 -19.34
N GLY A 107 -29.78 14.41 -19.64
CA GLY A 107 -28.94 13.51 -20.42
C GLY A 107 -28.67 13.96 -21.84
N GLY A 108 -29.50 14.84 -22.39
CA GLY A 108 -29.31 15.46 -23.72
C GLY A 108 -28.52 16.77 -23.68
N GLY A 109 -28.12 17.23 -22.49
CA GLY A 109 -27.38 18.47 -22.33
C GLY A 109 -28.24 19.71 -22.25
N TYR A 110 -29.55 19.59 -21.98
CA TYR A 110 -30.48 20.69 -21.91
C TYR A 110 -30.82 21.06 -20.47
N ILE A 111 -31.12 22.32 -20.25
CA ILE A 111 -31.82 22.80 -19.05
C ILE A 111 -33.22 23.26 -19.44
N GLN A 112 -34.17 23.09 -18.53
CA GLN A 112 -35.52 23.59 -18.71
C GLN A 112 -35.71 24.88 -17.93
N LEU A 113 -36.04 25.95 -18.63
CA LEU A 113 -36.34 27.24 -18.03
C LEU A 113 -37.80 27.61 -18.25
N PRO A 114 -38.49 28.19 -17.25
CA PRO A 114 -39.87 28.67 -17.41
C PRO A 114 -39.95 29.61 -18.64
N ARG A 115 -40.99 29.46 -19.45
CA ARG A 115 -41.25 30.21 -20.70
C ARG A 115 -40.23 30.06 -21.81
N ALA A 116 -38.93 30.02 -21.52
CA ALA A 116 -37.88 29.84 -22.53
C ALA A 116 -37.77 28.40 -23.06
N GLY A 117 -38.34 27.41 -22.32
CA GLY A 117 -38.32 25.99 -22.73
C GLY A 117 -36.96 25.33 -22.50
N LEU A 118 -36.64 24.38 -23.39
CA LEU A 118 -35.40 23.64 -23.35
C LEU A 118 -34.26 24.41 -24.02
N ILE A 119 -33.15 24.60 -23.32
CA ILE A 119 -31.95 25.29 -23.83
C ILE A 119 -30.77 24.36 -23.67
N HIS A 120 -30.09 24.04 -24.76
CA HIS A 120 -28.88 23.22 -24.75
C HIS A 120 -27.71 24.02 -24.19
N VAL A 121 -27.10 23.56 -23.08
CA VAL A 121 -26.01 24.22 -22.37
C VAL A 121 -24.78 23.34 -22.18
N ALA A 122 -24.89 22.03 -22.35
CA ALA A 122 -23.72 21.14 -22.25
C ALA A 122 -22.67 21.48 -23.31
N GLY A 123 -21.40 21.40 -22.93
CA GLY A 123 -20.29 21.76 -23.80
C GLY A 123 -20.01 23.27 -23.91
N LEU A 124 -20.82 24.11 -23.27
CA LEU A 124 -20.62 25.56 -23.25
C LEU A 124 -19.89 25.99 -21.96
N THR A 125 -19.16 27.11 -22.06
CA THR A 125 -18.69 27.81 -20.85
C THR A 125 -19.87 28.56 -20.20
N LEU A 126 -19.69 28.98 -18.94
CA LEU A 126 -20.73 29.78 -18.24
C LEU A 126 -21.07 31.07 -18.97
N ALA A 127 -20.07 31.71 -19.60
CA ALA A 127 -20.26 32.92 -20.39
C ALA A 127 -21.11 32.66 -21.65
N GLN A 128 -20.80 31.56 -22.36
CA GLN A 128 -21.56 31.15 -23.56
C GLN A 128 -22.99 30.73 -23.21
N ALA A 129 -23.15 29.96 -22.11
CA ALA A 129 -24.48 29.57 -21.63
C ALA A 129 -25.32 30.78 -21.25
N ARG A 130 -24.72 31.78 -20.55
CA ARG A 130 -25.37 33.05 -20.24
C ARG A 130 -25.85 33.75 -21.47
N ALA A 131 -24.99 33.93 -22.47
CA ALA A 131 -25.36 34.60 -23.71
C ALA A 131 -26.52 33.90 -24.45
N LYS A 132 -26.49 32.55 -24.51
CA LYS A 132 -27.52 31.75 -25.15
C LYS A 132 -28.86 31.82 -24.42
N ILE A 133 -28.83 31.79 -23.07
CA ILE A 133 -30.04 31.91 -22.22
C ILE A 133 -30.62 33.34 -22.40
N GLN A 134 -29.78 34.36 -22.35
CA GLN A 134 -30.19 35.75 -22.55
C GLN A 134 -30.86 35.95 -23.90
N GLU A 135 -30.31 35.39 -24.97
CA GLU A 135 -30.90 35.45 -26.30
C GLU A 135 -32.29 34.76 -26.36
N SER A 136 -32.43 33.60 -25.73
CA SER A 136 -33.71 32.88 -25.66
C SER A 136 -34.76 33.67 -24.90
N LEU A 137 -34.36 34.45 -23.89
CA LEU A 137 -35.27 35.24 -23.05
C LEU A 137 -35.68 36.57 -23.71
N ARG A 138 -34.94 37.09 -24.68
CA ARG A 138 -35.29 38.35 -25.43
C ARG A 138 -36.65 38.31 -26.09
N LYS A 139 -37.15 37.12 -26.39
CA LYS A 139 -38.52 36.91 -26.95
C LYS A 139 -39.62 37.25 -25.96
N TYR A 140 -39.31 37.24 -24.66
CA TYR A 140 -40.29 37.34 -23.56
C TYR A 140 -40.07 38.54 -22.68
N VAL A 141 -38.86 39.08 -22.63
CA VAL A 141 -38.42 40.17 -21.76
C VAL A 141 -37.62 41.16 -22.54
N LYS A 142 -37.92 42.44 -22.40
CA LYS A 142 -37.11 43.52 -22.98
C LYS A 142 -35.85 43.69 -22.14
N ASP A 143 -34.68 43.60 -22.79
CA ASP A 143 -33.37 43.69 -22.14
C ASP A 143 -33.17 42.73 -20.94
N PRO A 144 -33.26 41.41 -21.13
CA PRO A 144 -33.08 40.46 -20.05
C PRO A 144 -31.63 40.49 -19.56
N TRP A 145 -31.45 40.70 -18.25
CA TRP A 145 -30.16 40.50 -17.60
C TRP A 145 -30.16 39.12 -16.93
N VAL A 146 -29.11 38.33 -17.22
CA VAL A 146 -29.02 36.94 -16.78
C VAL A 146 -27.67 36.69 -16.09
N VAL A 147 -27.73 36.02 -14.92
CA VAL A 147 -26.59 35.45 -14.22
C VAL A 147 -26.76 33.95 -14.21
N VAL A 148 -25.71 33.23 -14.58
CA VAL A 148 -25.66 31.76 -14.58
C VAL A 148 -24.52 31.33 -13.68
N GLU A 149 -24.84 30.53 -12.69
CA GLU A 149 -23.89 29.96 -11.73
C GLU A 149 -24.07 28.43 -11.66
N VAL A 150 -23.00 27.68 -11.41
CA VAL A 150 -23.10 26.26 -11.10
C VAL A 150 -23.35 26.10 -9.61
N SER A 151 -24.54 25.66 -9.25
CA SER A 151 -24.89 25.39 -7.84
C SER A 151 -24.44 24.02 -7.37
N ALA A 152 -24.29 23.04 -8.29
CA ALA A 152 -23.69 21.76 -7.98
C ALA A 152 -22.94 21.19 -9.19
N PHE A 153 -21.66 20.98 -9.02
CA PHE A 153 -20.81 20.32 -9.99
C PHE A 153 -21.01 18.80 -9.92
N ARG A 154 -21.46 18.15 -10.98
CA ARG A 154 -21.75 16.71 -11.02
C ARG A 154 -21.29 16.03 -12.31
N SER A 155 -20.83 16.79 -13.27
CA SER A 155 -20.44 16.27 -14.59
C SER A 155 -19.01 15.71 -14.63
N LYS A 156 -18.14 16.10 -13.67
CA LYS A 156 -16.72 15.72 -13.66
C LYS A 156 -16.38 14.95 -12.38
N PRO A 157 -16.81 13.67 -12.23
CA PRO A 157 -16.55 12.88 -11.06
C PRO A 157 -15.06 12.49 -10.96
N LEU A 158 -14.56 12.44 -9.72
CA LEU A 158 -13.28 11.87 -9.32
C LEU A 158 -13.57 10.87 -8.20
N TYR A 159 -13.07 9.66 -8.33
CA TYR A 159 -13.30 8.59 -7.35
C TYR A 159 -12.06 8.40 -6.49
N LEU A 160 -12.20 8.58 -5.18
CA LEU A 160 -11.17 8.35 -4.18
C LEU A 160 -11.53 7.12 -3.37
N LEU A 161 -10.78 6.04 -3.52
CA LEU A 161 -11.08 4.73 -2.94
C LEU A 161 -9.92 4.23 -2.06
N GLY A 162 -10.24 3.43 -1.05
CA GLY A 162 -9.28 2.83 -0.14
C GLY A 162 -8.96 3.73 1.05
N GLN A 163 -7.69 3.83 1.43
CA GLN A 163 -7.21 4.44 2.68
C GLN A 163 -7.07 5.97 2.60
N PHE A 164 -8.06 6.65 2.04
CA PHE A 164 -8.24 8.09 2.22
C PHE A 164 -8.92 8.35 3.57
N LYS A 165 -8.68 9.51 4.18
CA LYS A 165 -9.43 9.94 5.38
C LYS A 165 -10.91 10.12 5.09
N THR A 166 -11.23 10.64 3.90
CA THR A 166 -12.59 10.80 3.38
C THR A 166 -12.69 10.18 1.99
N PRO A 167 -12.86 8.84 1.89
CA PRO A 167 -13.06 8.19 0.60
C PRO A 167 -14.46 8.51 0.04
N GLY A 168 -14.61 8.50 -1.27
CA GLY A 168 -15.89 8.74 -1.91
C GLY A 168 -15.80 9.29 -3.32
N THR A 169 -16.92 9.79 -3.82
CA THR A 169 -17.00 10.47 -5.10
C THR A 169 -16.94 11.98 -4.87
N PHE A 170 -15.96 12.60 -5.50
CA PHE A 170 -15.78 14.04 -5.52
C PHE A 170 -16.04 14.59 -6.92
N TYR A 171 -16.31 15.88 -7.04
CA TYR A 171 -16.54 16.51 -8.33
C TYR A 171 -15.55 17.66 -8.53
N MET A 172 -14.93 17.67 -9.70
CA MET A 172 -13.91 18.68 -10.02
C MET A 172 -14.57 19.94 -10.56
N GLU A 173 -14.38 21.06 -9.86
CA GLU A 173 -14.84 22.39 -10.26
C GLU A 173 -13.89 23.08 -11.26
N ARG A 174 -12.64 22.66 -11.22
CA ARG A 174 -11.55 23.17 -12.06
C ARG A 174 -10.59 22.04 -12.39
N PRO A 175 -9.68 22.24 -13.35
CA PRO A 175 -8.60 21.29 -13.57
C PRO A 175 -7.78 21.07 -12.29
N LEU A 176 -7.56 19.83 -11.94
CA LEU A 176 -6.82 19.44 -10.74
C LEU A 176 -5.66 18.53 -11.13
N LYS A 177 -4.54 18.67 -10.43
CA LYS A 177 -3.44 17.72 -10.46
C LYS A 177 -3.60 16.66 -9.39
N LEU A 178 -2.84 15.58 -9.50
CA LEU A 178 -2.92 14.42 -8.60
C LEU A 178 -2.82 14.78 -7.11
N ILE A 179 -1.88 15.66 -6.73
CA ILE A 179 -1.76 16.13 -5.33
C ILE A 179 -3.05 16.81 -4.86
N GLN A 180 -3.67 17.63 -5.72
CA GLN A 180 -4.91 18.32 -5.37
C GLN A 180 -6.09 17.35 -5.23
N GLY A 181 -6.15 16.32 -6.09
CA GLY A 181 -7.12 15.24 -5.96
C GLY A 181 -6.97 14.47 -4.66
N ILE A 182 -5.74 14.15 -4.26
CA ILE A 182 -5.47 13.51 -2.97
C ILE A 182 -5.90 14.41 -1.80
N ALA A 183 -5.66 15.71 -1.90
CA ALA A 183 -6.07 16.68 -0.88
C ALA A 183 -7.59 16.79 -0.73
N MET A 184 -8.39 16.58 -1.81
CA MET A 184 -9.86 16.52 -1.71
C MET A 184 -10.35 15.41 -0.79
N GLY A 185 -9.62 14.26 -0.75
CA GLY A 185 -9.88 13.17 0.19
C GLY A 185 -9.34 13.42 1.61
N SER A 186 -8.98 14.66 1.96
CA SER A 186 -8.37 15.04 3.25
C SER A 186 -7.03 14.30 3.51
N GLY A 187 -6.35 13.89 2.44
CA GLY A 187 -5.14 13.08 2.52
C GLY A 187 -5.46 11.61 2.77
N PHE A 188 -4.53 10.90 3.39
CA PHE A 188 -4.61 9.45 3.59
C PHE A 188 -4.46 9.06 5.06
N ASP A 189 -4.94 7.88 5.40
CA ASP A 189 -4.85 7.31 6.75
C ASP A 189 -3.44 6.75 7.02
N SER A 190 -3.14 6.50 8.30
CA SER A 190 -1.90 5.88 8.77
C SER A 190 -1.68 4.46 8.21
N ALA A 191 -2.76 3.76 7.89
CA ALA A 191 -2.73 2.44 7.27
C ALA A 191 -2.56 2.46 5.73
N ALA A 192 -2.35 3.62 5.11
CA ALA A 192 -2.25 3.74 3.66
C ALA A 192 -0.92 3.19 3.10
N ASN A 193 -1.00 2.36 2.08
CA ASN A 193 0.15 1.90 1.30
C ASN A 193 0.35 2.79 0.08
N LEU A 194 1.21 3.81 0.19
CA LEU A 194 1.47 4.76 -0.90
C LEU A 194 2.22 4.15 -2.08
N ARG A 195 3.03 3.10 -1.86
CA ARG A 195 3.73 2.38 -2.95
C ARG A 195 2.77 1.52 -3.78
N GLY A 196 1.69 1.05 -3.16
CA GLY A 196 0.62 0.33 -3.84
C GLY A 196 -0.45 1.24 -4.43
N ALA A 197 -0.36 2.56 -4.23
CA ALA A 197 -1.35 3.51 -4.73
C ALA A 197 -1.37 3.53 -6.27
N ARG A 198 -2.56 3.67 -6.85
CA ARG A 198 -2.77 3.58 -8.30
C ARG A 198 -3.73 4.64 -8.76
N LEU A 199 -3.38 5.30 -9.87
CA LEU A 199 -4.29 6.12 -10.66
C LEU A 199 -4.82 5.28 -11.82
N SER A 200 -6.13 5.11 -11.91
CA SER A 200 -6.78 4.39 -13.01
C SER A 200 -7.59 5.37 -13.85
N ARG A 201 -7.37 5.34 -15.17
CA ARG A 201 -8.04 6.15 -16.18
C ARG A 201 -8.55 5.22 -17.28
N ASN A 202 -9.84 5.30 -17.63
CA ASN A 202 -10.44 4.47 -18.68
C ASN A 202 -10.10 2.97 -18.51
N LYS A 203 -10.20 2.45 -17.28
CA LYS A 203 -9.88 1.05 -16.93
C LYS A 203 -8.41 0.65 -17.11
N LYS A 204 -7.51 1.58 -17.35
CA LYS A 204 -6.06 1.35 -17.44
C LYS A 204 -5.38 1.98 -16.24
N ILE A 205 -4.37 1.29 -15.69
CA ILE A 205 -3.54 1.85 -14.62
C ILE A 205 -2.52 2.79 -15.28
N MET A 206 -2.49 4.03 -14.80
CA MET A 206 -1.52 5.02 -15.23
C MET A 206 -0.15 4.75 -14.58
N PRO A 207 0.96 4.97 -15.29
CA PRO A 207 2.31 4.74 -14.78
C PRO A 207 2.77 5.88 -13.85
N VAL A 208 2.03 6.11 -12.78
CA VAL A 208 2.29 7.19 -11.81
C VAL A 208 2.70 6.59 -10.47
N ASP A 209 3.80 7.07 -9.92
CA ASP A 209 4.28 6.70 -8.59
C ASP A 209 3.85 7.76 -7.57
N VAL A 210 2.80 7.46 -6.80
CA VAL A 210 2.24 8.34 -5.77
C VAL A 210 3.22 8.50 -4.59
N TYR A 211 3.97 7.45 -4.26
CA TYR A 211 4.99 7.51 -3.21
C TYR A 211 6.11 8.48 -3.57
N ASP A 212 6.63 8.37 -4.79
CA ASP A 212 7.71 9.23 -5.29
C ASP A 212 7.25 10.70 -5.37
N LEU A 213 5.99 10.93 -5.77
CA LEU A 213 5.39 12.26 -5.80
C LEU A 213 5.33 12.90 -4.41
N LEU A 214 4.79 12.17 -3.42
CA LEU A 214 4.46 12.76 -2.12
C LEU A 214 5.64 12.81 -1.15
N LEU A 215 6.51 11.80 -1.15
CA LEU A 215 7.61 11.69 -0.19
C LEU A 215 8.95 12.18 -0.77
N ASN A 216 9.21 11.96 -2.05
CA ASN A 216 10.42 12.44 -2.71
C ASN A 216 10.22 13.78 -3.44
N GLY A 217 8.97 14.26 -3.55
CA GLY A 217 8.65 15.54 -4.20
C GLY A 217 8.77 15.55 -5.73
N ASN A 218 8.80 14.37 -6.37
CA ASN A 218 8.95 14.27 -7.82
C ASN A 218 7.73 14.80 -8.58
N GLN A 219 7.77 16.08 -8.97
CA GLN A 219 6.67 16.78 -9.66
C GLN A 219 6.35 16.20 -11.05
N LYS A 220 7.22 15.38 -11.66
CA LYS A 220 6.92 14.68 -12.91
C LYS A 220 5.78 13.69 -12.78
N GLN A 221 5.54 13.18 -11.56
CA GLN A 221 4.45 12.29 -11.22
C GLN A 221 3.11 13.03 -10.99
N ASN A 222 3.14 14.36 -10.91
CA ASN A 222 1.96 15.19 -10.61
C ASN A 222 1.14 15.48 -11.86
N VAL A 223 0.50 14.45 -12.39
CA VAL A 223 -0.28 14.49 -13.63
C VAL A 223 -1.62 15.21 -13.46
N TRP A 224 -2.22 15.68 -14.56
CA TRP A 224 -3.57 16.21 -14.59
C TRP A 224 -4.59 15.08 -14.40
N LEU A 225 -5.61 15.35 -13.59
CA LEU A 225 -6.75 14.46 -13.40
C LEU A 225 -7.82 14.75 -14.45
N LEU A 226 -8.45 13.69 -14.94
CA LEU A 226 -9.56 13.76 -15.87
C LEU A 226 -10.85 13.26 -15.23
N PRO A 227 -12.03 13.70 -15.71
CA PRO A 227 -13.32 13.18 -15.26
C PRO A 227 -13.39 11.66 -15.41
N GLY A 228 -13.80 10.98 -14.32
CA GLY A 228 -13.87 9.52 -14.28
C GLY A 228 -12.59 8.83 -13.78
N ASP A 229 -11.53 9.58 -13.49
CA ASP A 229 -10.33 9.03 -12.88
C ASP A 229 -10.65 8.43 -11.51
N THR A 230 -9.96 7.34 -11.19
CA THR A 230 -10.04 6.67 -9.88
C THR A 230 -8.65 6.64 -9.24
N ILE A 231 -8.52 7.21 -8.07
CA ILE A 231 -7.32 7.09 -7.23
C ILE A 231 -7.63 6.04 -6.17
N PHE A 232 -6.87 4.96 -6.14
CA PHE A 232 -7.00 3.88 -5.17
C PHE A 232 -5.74 3.78 -4.33
N ILE A 233 -5.88 3.87 -3.02
CA ILE A 233 -4.80 3.68 -2.06
C ILE A 233 -5.12 2.44 -1.22
N PRO A 234 -4.43 1.31 -1.43
CA PRO A 234 -4.65 0.10 -0.63
C PRO A 234 -4.17 0.29 0.81
N ASP A 235 -4.55 -0.63 1.68
CA ASP A 235 -4.02 -0.71 3.04
C ASP A 235 -2.58 -1.28 3.04
N ASN A 236 -1.90 -1.13 4.17
CA ASN A 236 -0.57 -1.67 4.42
C ASN A 236 -0.60 -3.04 5.15
N SER A 237 -1.76 -3.67 5.31
CA SER A 237 -1.91 -4.93 6.05
C SER A 237 -1.06 -6.06 5.46
N ASN A 238 -0.83 -6.00 4.15
CA ASN A 238 0.02 -6.94 3.43
C ASN A 238 1.50 -6.52 3.38
N GLN A 239 1.84 -5.28 3.76
CA GLN A 239 3.24 -4.83 3.81
C GLN A 239 3.96 -5.45 5.02
N LYS A 240 4.57 -6.60 4.79
CA LYS A 240 5.27 -7.37 5.82
C LYS A 240 6.61 -7.84 5.29
N VAL A 241 7.57 -7.91 6.20
CA VAL A 241 8.83 -8.62 6.03
C VAL A 241 8.77 -9.86 6.92
N PHE A 242 9.33 -10.95 6.48
CA PHE A 242 9.34 -12.19 7.24
C PHE A 242 10.72 -12.41 7.85
N VAL A 243 10.80 -12.59 9.16
CA VAL A 243 12.07 -12.82 9.86
C VAL A 243 12.09 -14.23 10.43
N PHE A 244 13.14 -14.99 10.10
CA PHE A 244 13.33 -16.37 10.51
C PHE A 244 14.76 -16.63 11.01
N GLY A 245 14.98 -17.79 11.62
CA GLY A 245 16.28 -18.26 12.07
C GLY A 245 16.53 -18.05 13.55
N ALA A 246 17.69 -17.50 13.93
CA ALA A 246 18.10 -17.33 15.32
C ALA A 246 17.43 -16.11 16.01
N VAL A 247 16.11 -16.06 15.97
CA VAL A 247 15.26 -15.04 16.62
C VAL A 247 14.30 -15.70 17.61
N LYS A 248 13.81 -14.95 18.60
CA LYS A 248 12.84 -15.45 19.61
C LYS A 248 11.43 -15.51 19.03
N LYS A 249 11.08 -14.54 18.18
CA LYS A 249 9.74 -14.40 17.56
C LYS A 249 9.85 -14.47 16.04
N PRO A 250 10.02 -15.67 15.45
CA PRO A 250 10.01 -15.80 14.00
C PRO A 250 8.62 -15.53 13.45
N GLY A 251 8.55 -14.82 12.31
CA GLY A 251 7.27 -14.54 11.67
C GLY A 251 7.24 -13.22 10.91
N PRO A 252 6.03 -12.73 10.57
CA PRO A 252 5.84 -11.49 9.87
C PRO A 252 6.08 -10.27 10.77
N VAL A 253 6.87 -9.33 10.28
CA VAL A 253 7.09 -8.00 10.88
C VAL A 253 6.41 -6.97 9.99
N PRO A 254 5.43 -6.19 10.48
CA PRO A 254 4.74 -5.18 9.68
C PRO A 254 5.68 -4.03 9.34
N MET A 255 5.55 -3.51 8.11
CA MET A 255 6.26 -2.31 7.67
C MET A 255 5.43 -1.08 7.99
N LEU A 256 6.05 -0.08 8.59
CA LEU A 256 5.44 1.23 8.81
C LEU A 256 5.59 2.12 7.56
N GLN A 257 4.84 3.20 7.47
CA GLN A 257 4.86 4.12 6.31
C GLN A 257 6.25 4.66 5.96
N GLY A 258 7.13 4.81 6.96
CA GLY A 258 8.52 5.24 6.77
C GLY A 258 9.47 4.17 6.24
N GLY A 259 8.96 2.97 5.97
CA GLY A 259 9.78 1.81 5.61
C GLY A 259 10.27 1.03 6.82
N LEU A 260 10.96 -0.07 6.57
CA LEU A 260 11.58 -0.93 7.57
C LEU A 260 13.02 -1.24 7.13
N ASN A 261 13.97 -1.08 8.03
CA ASN A 261 15.35 -1.49 7.77
C ASN A 261 15.67 -2.82 8.46
N LEU A 262 16.80 -3.42 8.08
CA LEU A 262 17.24 -4.72 8.59
C LEU A 262 17.37 -4.73 10.13
N ALA A 263 17.91 -3.66 10.72
CA ALA A 263 18.09 -3.57 12.16
C ALA A 263 16.75 -3.52 12.92
N GLN A 264 15.79 -2.77 12.39
CA GLN A 264 14.44 -2.70 12.95
C GLN A 264 13.70 -4.03 12.83
N ALA A 265 13.83 -4.72 11.69
CA ALA A 265 13.19 -6.02 11.47
C ALA A 265 13.71 -7.08 12.45
N ILE A 266 15.04 -7.20 12.57
CA ILE A 266 15.66 -8.14 13.50
C ILE A 266 15.34 -7.77 14.95
N GLY A 267 15.37 -6.48 15.31
CA GLY A 267 15.00 -6.00 16.64
C GLY A 267 13.56 -6.34 17.01
N SER A 268 12.62 -6.18 16.06
CA SER A 268 11.19 -6.54 16.26
C SER A 268 10.97 -8.04 16.45
N ALA A 269 11.79 -8.87 15.81
CA ALA A 269 11.74 -10.33 15.94
C ALA A 269 12.43 -10.84 17.23
N GLU A 270 13.03 -9.96 18.02
CA GLU A 270 13.80 -10.25 19.23
C GLU A 270 14.88 -11.32 18.99
N LEU A 271 16.13 -10.93 19.13
CA LEU A 271 17.25 -11.86 18.99
C LEU A 271 17.24 -12.91 20.09
N ARG A 272 17.71 -14.11 19.79
CA ARG A 272 18.08 -15.08 20.83
C ARG A 272 19.30 -14.53 21.59
N ASP A 273 19.42 -14.91 22.86
CA ASP A 273 20.51 -14.40 23.72
C ASP A 273 21.90 -14.88 23.23
N THR A 274 21.96 -16.05 22.59
CA THR A 274 23.20 -16.65 22.06
C THR A 274 22.92 -17.48 20.80
N GLY A 275 23.96 -17.81 20.06
CA GLY A 275 23.88 -18.80 18.99
C GLY A 275 23.48 -18.25 17.63
N TYR A 276 23.64 -16.96 17.38
CA TYR A 276 23.38 -16.33 16.07
C TYR A 276 24.69 -16.02 15.33
N ASP A 277 24.59 -15.94 14.00
CA ASP A 277 25.67 -15.50 13.12
C ASP A 277 25.25 -14.22 12.38
N PHE A 278 25.78 -13.08 12.82
CA PHE A 278 25.51 -11.77 12.25
C PHE A 278 26.30 -11.46 10.98
N LYS A 279 27.37 -12.20 10.71
CA LYS A 279 28.20 -11.94 9.54
C LYS A 279 27.55 -12.43 8.24
N HIS A 280 26.58 -13.34 8.33
CA HIS A 280 25.97 -13.99 7.17
C HIS A 280 24.43 -13.90 7.19
N VAL A 281 23.87 -12.79 7.64
CA VAL A 281 22.42 -12.55 7.57
C VAL A 281 21.98 -12.53 6.11
N ARG A 282 20.95 -13.29 5.77
CA ARG A 282 20.48 -13.46 4.40
C ARG A 282 19.15 -12.77 4.20
N ILE A 283 19.02 -12.06 3.09
CA ILE A 283 17.77 -11.46 2.64
C ILE A 283 17.43 -12.09 1.30
N ILE A 284 16.27 -12.74 1.22
CA ILE A 284 15.71 -13.26 0.00
C ILE A 284 14.64 -12.26 -0.45
N ARG A 285 14.88 -11.61 -1.58
CA ARG A 285 14.02 -10.58 -2.15
C ARG A 285 13.41 -11.08 -3.45
N SER A 286 12.09 -11.05 -3.54
CA SER A 286 11.39 -11.34 -4.78
C SER A 286 11.29 -10.06 -5.62
N LEU A 287 11.92 -10.05 -6.80
CA LEU A 287 11.81 -8.93 -7.76
C LEU A 287 10.58 -9.09 -8.65
N THR A 288 10.33 -10.33 -9.09
CA THR A 288 9.16 -10.74 -9.86
C THR A 288 8.66 -12.09 -9.37
N THR A 289 7.57 -12.59 -9.93
CA THR A 289 7.06 -13.95 -9.60
C THR A 289 8.06 -15.07 -9.94
N THR A 290 9.08 -14.79 -10.75
CA THR A 290 10.06 -15.81 -11.26
C THR A 290 11.51 -15.44 -10.99
N ARG A 291 11.79 -14.21 -10.53
CA ARG A 291 13.15 -13.73 -10.26
C ARG A 291 13.23 -13.17 -8.84
N GLY A 292 14.32 -13.49 -8.18
CA GLY A 292 14.64 -12.97 -6.86
C GLY A 292 16.13 -12.72 -6.71
N GLU A 293 16.48 -12.11 -5.61
CA GLU A 293 17.86 -11.84 -5.20
C GLU A 293 18.10 -12.44 -3.82
N LEU A 294 19.26 -13.07 -3.65
CA LEU A 294 19.80 -13.45 -2.36
C LEU A 294 20.90 -12.44 -2.00
N ILE A 295 20.70 -11.68 -0.94
CA ILE A 295 21.64 -10.67 -0.45
C ILE A 295 22.20 -11.18 0.88
N VAL A 296 23.52 -11.26 1.00
CA VAL A 296 24.19 -11.62 2.25
C VAL A 296 24.77 -10.36 2.89
N VAL A 297 24.35 -10.07 4.11
CA VAL A 297 24.69 -8.85 4.84
C VAL A 297 25.48 -9.17 6.11
N ASP A 298 26.59 -8.50 6.30
CA ASP A 298 27.30 -8.47 7.57
C ASP A 298 26.58 -7.45 8.51
N PHE A 299 25.66 -7.96 9.30
CA PHE A 299 24.89 -7.16 10.23
C PHE A 299 25.74 -6.64 11.39
N ASP A 300 26.83 -7.32 11.74
CA ASP A 300 27.77 -6.92 12.78
C ASP A 300 28.45 -5.59 12.44
N ARG A 301 28.76 -5.36 11.17
CA ARG A 301 29.28 -4.07 10.69
C ARG A 301 28.27 -2.93 10.82
N ILE A 302 26.98 -3.23 10.60
CA ILE A 302 25.91 -2.24 10.76
C ILE A 302 25.79 -1.86 12.24
N LEU A 303 25.84 -2.84 13.15
CA LEU A 303 25.78 -2.58 14.60
C LEU A 303 26.97 -1.80 15.12
N ARG A 304 28.15 -1.96 14.50
CA ARG A 304 29.34 -1.18 14.84
C ARG A 304 29.38 0.21 14.19
N GLY A 305 28.39 0.56 13.36
CA GLY A 305 28.36 1.84 12.66
C GLY A 305 29.30 1.93 11.44
N GLU A 306 29.84 0.79 10.98
CA GLU A 306 30.73 0.70 9.83
C GLU A 306 29.98 0.63 8.49
N ALA A 307 28.67 0.36 8.52
CA ALA A 307 27.81 0.29 7.37
C ALA A 307 26.43 0.87 7.69
N LEU A 308 25.73 1.40 6.66
CA LEU A 308 24.37 1.90 6.83
C LEU A 308 23.36 0.74 6.92
N PRO A 309 22.28 0.90 7.70
CA PRO A 309 21.20 -0.07 7.73
C PRO A 309 20.58 -0.28 6.35
N LEU A 310 20.49 -1.54 5.90
CA LEU A 310 19.89 -1.87 4.62
C LEU A 310 18.36 -1.72 4.68
N PRO A 311 17.74 -0.95 3.75
CA PRO A 311 16.29 -0.86 3.67
C PRO A 311 15.71 -2.17 3.12
N LEU A 312 14.65 -2.66 3.75
CA LEU A 312 13.90 -3.84 3.35
C LEU A 312 12.73 -3.45 2.44
N MET A 313 12.34 -4.38 1.57
CA MET A 313 11.17 -4.27 0.70
C MET A 313 10.05 -5.19 1.19
N GLU A 314 8.82 -4.88 0.77
CA GLU A 314 7.67 -5.73 1.02
C GLU A 314 7.91 -7.16 0.50
N GLY A 315 7.63 -8.15 1.35
CA GLY A 315 7.83 -9.56 1.01
C GLY A 315 9.26 -10.08 1.19
N ASP A 316 10.22 -9.24 1.62
CA ASP A 316 11.56 -9.71 1.93
C ASP A 316 11.53 -10.77 3.03
N ILE A 317 12.31 -11.84 2.84
CA ILE A 317 12.53 -12.87 3.86
C ILE A 317 13.93 -12.65 4.43
N VAL A 318 13.99 -12.27 5.68
CA VAL A 318 15.24 -12.11 6.45
C VAL A 318 15.51 -13.39 7.21
N TYR A 319 16.64 -14.01 6.97
CA TYR A 319 17.08 -15.20 7.69
C TYR A 319 18.35 -14.92 8.47
N VAL A 320 18.27 -15.03 9.80
CA VAL A 320 19.41 -14.92 10.71
C VAL A 320 19.98 -16.32 10.95
N PRO A 321 21.17 -16.67 10.44
CA PRO A 321 21.73 -17.99 10.63
C PRO A 321 22.07 -18.27 12.10
N ARG A 322 22.09 -19.53 12.45
CA ARG A 322 22.64 -19.99 13.73
C ARG A 322 24.15 -20.11 13.60
N SER A 323 24.87 -19.76 14.66
CA SER A 323 26.29 -20.07 14.74
C SER A 323 26.49 -21.57 14.94
N ASN A 324 27.68 -22.09 14.61
CA ASN A 324 28.03 -23.51 14.85
C ASN A 324 27.83 -23.91 16.32
N MET A 325 28.14 -22.99 17.25
CA MET A 325 27.93 -23.20 18.69
C MET A 325 26.44 -23.18 19.07
N GLY A 326 25.62 -22.35 18.40
CA GLY A 326 24.18 -22.32 18.58
C GLY A 326 23.50 -23.61 18.09
N ALA A 327 23.92 -24.12 16.94
CA ALA A 327 23.43 -25.41 16.43
C ALA A 327 23.80 -26.58 17.37
N TRP A 328 25.01 -26.55 17.93
CA TRP A 328 25.45 -27.54 18.91
C TRP A 328 24.64 -27.47 20.23
N ASN A 329 24.41 -26.27 20.76
CA ASN A 329 23.61 -26.08 21.97
C ASN A 329 22.15 -26.54 21.77
N ASP A 330 21.54 -26.29 20.62
CA ASP A 330 20.19 -26.77 20.32
C ASP A 330 20.17 -28.32 20.25
N ALA A 331 21.18 -28.95 19.62
CA ALA A 331 21.30 -30.40 19.58
C ALA A 331 21.46 -31.00 20.99
N ILE A 332 22.25 -30.37 21.86
CA ILE A 332 22.36 -30.78 23.27
C ILE A 332 21.01 -30.63 23.98
N ASN A 333 20.33 -29.49 23.83
CA ASN A 333 19.02 -29.26 24.49
C ASN A 333 17.95 -30.24 24.02
N GLU A 334 17.98 -30.68 22.77
CA GLU A 334 17.09 -31.72 22.25
C GLU A 334 17.42 -33.12 22.84
N MET A 335 18.70 -33.38 23.12
CA MET A 335 19.14 -34.66 23.73
C MET A 335 19.00 -34.69 25.27
N LEU A 336 19.02 -33.53 25.93
CA LEU A 336 18.98 -33.39 27.37
C LEU A 336 17.81 -34.17 28.05
N PRO A 337 16.56 -34.07 27.53
CA PRO A 337 15.44 -34.83 28.13
C PRO A 337 15.67 -36.34 28.05
N SER A 338 16.26 -36.82 26.95
CA SER A 338 16.57 -38.24 26.76
C SER A 338 17.66 -38.73 27.74
N LEU A 339 18.70 -37.89 27.94
CA LEU A 339 19.77 -38.20 28.91
C LEU A 339 19.27 -38.17 30.36
N GLN A 340 18.38 -37.24 30.69
CA GLN A 340 17.73 -37.17 32.00
C GLN A 340 16.83 -38.40 32.25
N ALA A 341 16.09 -38.85 31.24
CA ALA A 341 15.29 -40.06 31.36
C ALA A 341 16.16 -41.31 31.60
N ILE A 342 17.31 -41.42 30.92
CA ILE A 342 18.26 -42.51 31.15
C ILE A 342 18.85 -42.43 32.57
N SER A 343 19.23 -41.22 33.02
CA SER A 343 19.77 -41.05 34.37
C SER A 343 18.74 -41.39 35.44
N ALA A 344 17.47 -41.03 35.26
CA ALA A 344 16.38 -41.35 36.16
C ALA A 344 16.13 -42.89 36.29
N VAL A 345 16.29 -43.63 35.18
CA VAL A 345 16.17 -45.08 35.17
C VAL A 345 17.38 -45.74 35.85
N LEU A 346 18.56 -45.16 35.76
CA LEU A 346 19.79 -45.72 36.37
C LEU A 346 19.94 -45.38 37.87
N GLN A 347 19.34 -44.31 38.35
CA GLN A 347 19.43 -43.88 39.75
C GLN A 347 19.09 -44.98 40.77
N PRO A 348 18.00 -45.72 40.64
CA PRO A 348 17.70 -46.79 41.61
C PRO A 348 18.75 -47.90 41.62
N PHE A 349 19.38 -48.22 40.48
CA PHE A 349 20.45 -49.21 40.43
C PHE A 349 21.73 -48.74 41.13
N VAL A 350 22.07 -47.48 40.98
CA VAL A 350 23.22 -46.87 41.68
C VAL A 350 22.98 -46.85 43.18
N GLN A 351 21.76 -46.54 43.64
CA GLN A 351 21.40 -46.57 45.06
C GLN A 351 21.42 -47.97 45.64
N LEU A 352 20.97 -49.01 44.89
CA LEU A 352 21.03 -50.41 45.31
C LEU A 352 22.48 -50.90 45.44
N GLU A 353 23.37 -50.45 44.55
CA GLU A 353 24.80 -50.84 44.64
C GLU A 353 25.49 -50.17 45.84
N PHE A 354 25.08 -48.95 46.21
CA PHE A 354 25.58 -48.27 47.42
C PHE A 354 25.12 -48.96 48.69
N LEU A 355 23.83 -49.37 48.78
CA LEU A 355 23.28 -50.08 49.92
C LEU A 355 23.81 -51.48 50.07
N ARG A 356 24.45 -52.07 49.09
CA ARG A 356 25.03 -53.37 49.08
C ARG A 356 26.49 -53.41 49.58
N ARG A 357 27.12 -52.22 49.70
CA ARG A 357 28.54 -52.04 50.11
C ARG A 357 28.67 -51.73 51.63
N ASP A 358 27.61 -51.43 52.33
CA ASP A 358 27.54 -51.34 53.77
C ASP A 358 27.01 -52.68 54.30
#